data_c276a20ab57fb6d09bdebb2f76c39442
#
_entry.id   c276a20ab57fb6d09bdebb2f76c39442
#
_cell.length_a   1.000
_cell.length_b   1.000
_cell.length_c   1.000
_cell.angle_alpha   90.00
_cell.angle_beta   90.00
_cell.angle_gamma   90.00
#
_symmetry.space_group_name_H-M   'P 1'
#
loop_
_entity.id
_entity.type
_entity.pdbx_description
1 polymer ?
#
loop_
_entity_poly.entity_id
_entity_poly.type
_entity_poly.pdbx_seq_one_letter_code
_entity_poly.pdbx_strand_id
1 'polypeptide(L)'
;AHAVADVDASTIGYVETHGTGTPLGDPIEIEALRQAFDAGEGERTSPCVIGSVKSNIGHLDAASGVVGLIKTILCLKNKAIPPTVHFTAPNPELHLQNTPFVVADSYVAWESDAPRRAGVSSFGVGGTNAHVVVEEAPATSPTGHTPSGPQVLLLSARTADSLPDAKAALAAALDTDVDVELADVAFTLANRR
;
A
#
# COMPACT_ATOMS: atom_id res chain seq x y z
N ALA A 1 -6.58 -1.81 -12.86
CA ALA A 1 -5.55 -2.10 -11.85
C ALA A 1 -5.47 -3.61 -11.58
N HIS A 2 -6.58 -4.28 -11.20
CA HIS A 2 -6.59 -5.71 -10.86
C HIS A 2 -6.02 -6.57 -12.01
N ALA A 3 -6.48 -6.40 -13.25
CA ALA A 3 -5.98 -7.14 -14.40
C ALA A 3 -4.48 -6.91 -14.69
N VAL A 4 -3.98 -5.69 -14.46
CA VAL A 4 -2.55 -5.37 -14.63
C VAL A 4 -1.70 -5.98 -13.52
N ALA A 5 -2.25 -6.08 -12.32
CA ALA A 5 -1.59 -6.69 -11.16
C ALA A 5 -1.70 -8.23 -11.16
N ASP A 6 -2.48 -8.81 -12.08
CA ASP A 6 -2.83 -10.24 -12.09
C ASP A 6 -3.41 -10.72 -10.75
N VAL A 7 -4.36 -9.92 -10.22
CA VAL A 7 -4.95 -10.13 -8.90
C VAL A 7 -6.46 -10.16 -9.03
N ASP A 8 -7.08 -11.22 -8.47
CA ASP A 8 -8.54 -11.27 -8.36
C ASP A 8 -9.05 -10.31 -7.28
N ALA A 9 -10.13 -9.61 -7.58
CA ALA A 9 -10.77 -8.65 -6.68
C ALA A 9 -11.22 -9.28 -5.35
N SER A 10 -11.57 -10.57 -5.34
CA SER A 10 -11.96 -11.30 -4.12
C SER A 10 -10.85 -11.34 -3.07
N THR A 11 -9.58 -11.21 -3.49
CA THR A 11 -8.41 -11.24 -2.61
C THR A 11 -8.07 -9.88 -1.99
N ILE A 12 -8.70 -8.79 -2.44
CA ILE A 12 -8.49 -7.44 -1.89
C ILE A 12 -9.27 -7.32 -0.57
N GLY A 13 -8.56 -7.25 0.54
CA GLY A 13 -9.18 -7.15 1.87
C GLY A 13 -9.41 -5.72 2.36
N TYR A 14 -8.71 -4.74 1.80
CA TYR A 14 -8.85 -3.33 2.16
C TYR A 14 -8.79 -2.42 0.93
N VAL A 15 -9.60 -1.35 0.94
CA VAL A 15 -9.46 -0.25 -0.01
C VAL A 15 -9.37 1.08 0.75
N GLU A 16 -8.25 1.75 0.57
CA GLU A 16 -8.13 3.17 0.90
C GLU A 16 -8.80 3.95 -0.21
N THR A 17 -9.99 4.47 0.07
CA THR A 17 -10.79 5.21 -0.89
C THR A 17 -10.27 6.63 -1.10
N HIS A 18 -10.56 7.22 -2.23
CA HIS A 18 -10.39 8.65 -2.42
C HIS A 18 -11.21 9.42 -1.39
N GLY A 19 -12.44 9.02 -1.15
CA GLY A 19 -13.25 9.32 0.03
C GLY A 19 -13.24 10.78 0.46
N THR A 20 -13.73 11.67 -0.40
CA THR A 20 -13.75 13.13 -0.13
C THR A 20 -14.90 13.57 0.78
N GLY A 21 -15.81 12.68 1.12
CA GLY A 21 -16.98 13.00 1.95
C GLY A 21 -18.02 13.85 1.23
N THR A 22 -18.04 13.83 -0.12
CA THR A 22 -18.98 14.63 -0.90
C THR A 22 -20.24 13.83 -1.26
N PRO A 23 -21.41 14.48 -1.34
CA PRO A 23 -22.67 13.79 -1.65
C PRO A 23 -22.67 13.07 -3.01
N LEU A 24 -21.87 13.54 -3.96
CA LEU A 24 -21.80 12.98 -5.31
C LEU A 24 -20.57 12.05 -5.49
N GLY A 25 -19.42 12.44 -4.95
CA GLY A 25 -18.15 11.75 -5.19
C GLY A 25 -18.11 10.35 -4.59
N ASP A 26 -18.49 10.23 -3.33
CA ASP A 26 -18.42 8.96 -2.63
C ASP A 26 -19.36 7.89 -3.23
N PRO A 27 -20.64 8.19 -3.58
CA PRO A 27 -21.48 7.21 -4.27
C PRO A 27 -20.93 6.75 -5.62
N ILE A 28 -20.37 7.66 -6.42
CA ILE A 28 -19.76 7.33 -7.71
C ILE A 28 -18.54 6.41 -7.51
N GLU A 29 -17.69 6.71 -6.53
CA GLU A 29 -16.53 5.90 -6.22
C GLU A 29 -16.93 4.48 -5.77
N ILE A 30 -17.87 4.36 -4.85
CA ILE A 30 -18.33 3.06 -4.35
C ILE A 30 -18.98 2.24 -5.46
N GLU A 31 -19.78 2.86 -6.33
CA GLU A 31 -20.38 2.16 -7.47
C GLU A 31 -19.31 1.69 -8.47
N ALA A 32 -18.30 2.50 -8.75
CA ALA A 32 -17.18 2.11 -9.60
C ALA A 32 -16.36 0.94 -9.00
N LEU A 33 -16.11 0.99 -7.69
CA LEU A 33 -15.47 -0.12 -6.98
C LEU A 33 -16.33 -1.38 -7.03
N ARG A 34 -17.65 -1.27 -6.80
CA ARG A 34 -18.58 -2.41 -6.88
C ARG A 34 -18.49 -3.08 -8.25
N GLN A 35 -18.58 -2.32 -9.33
CA GLN A 35 -18.47 -2.86 -10.69
C GLN A 35 -17.10 -3.54 -10.94
N ALA A 36 -16.01 -2.96 -10.44
CA ALA A 36 -14.68 -3.55 -10.57
C ALA A 36 -14.53 -4.86 -9.77
N PHE A 37 -15.20 -4.96 -8.62
CA PHE A 37 -15.19 -6.14 -7.78
C PHE A 37 -16.12 -7.24 -8.29
N ASP A 38 -17.27 -6.88 -8.87
CA ASP A 38 -18.22 -7.83 -9.48
C ASP A 38 -17.66 -8.45 -10.78
N ALA A 39 -16.68 -7.80 -11.41
CA ALA A 39 -16.01 -8.34 -12.59
C ALA A 39 -14.97 -9.44 -12.28
N GLY A 40 -14.64 -9.65 -11.00
CA GLY A 40 -13.78 -10.76 -10.55
C GLY A 40 -14.50 -12.10 -10.62
N GLU A 41 -13.76 -13.17 -10.84
CA GLU A 41 -14.31 -14.54 -10.92
C GLU A 41 -14.20 -15.29 -9.59
N GLY A 42 -13.40 -14.79 -8.65
CA GLY A 42 -13.12 -15.42 -7.37
C GLY A 42 -14.29 -15.30 -6.38
N GLU A 43 -14.54 -16.34 -5.62
CA GLU A 43 -15.50 -16.31 -4.53
C GLU A 43 -14.90 -15.54 -3.33
N ARG A 44 -15.64 -14.53 -2.85
CA ARG A 44 -15.23 -13.75 -1.69
C ARG A 44 -15.71 -14.39 -0.40
N THR A 45 -14.79 -14.67 0.50
CA THR A 45 -15.09 -15.29 1.80
C THR A 45 -15.24 -14.28 2.94
N SER A 46 -14.76 -13.05 2.76
CA SER A 46 -14.78 -12.00 3.78
C SER A 46 -15.07 -10.64 3.16
N PRO A 47 -15.72 -9.72 3.88
CA PRO A 47 -15.94 -8.36 3.40
C PRO A 47 -14.62 -7.65 3.07
N CYS A 48 -14.66 -6.73 2.11
CA CYS A 48 -13.58 -5.78 1.87
C CYS A 48 -13.79 -4.56 2.75
N VAL A 49 -12.83 -4.27 3.60
CA VAL A 49 -12.88 -3.08 4.47
C VAL A 49 -12.53 -1.84 3.66
N ILE A 50 -13.32 -0.77 3.81
CA ILE A 50 -13.03 0.52 3.18
C ILE A 50 -12.80 1.60 4.24
N GLY A 51 -11.95 2.57 3.89
CA GLY A 51 -11.69 3.73 4.75
C GLY A 51 -10.99 4.84 3.99
N SER A 52 -10.78 5.98 4.64
CA SER A 52 -10.02 7.09 4.06
C SER A 52 -9.23 7.83 5.13
N VAL A 53 -7.94 8.06 4.87
CA VAL A 53 -7.07 8.86 5.74
C VAL A 53 -7.50 10.32 5.82
N LYS A 54 -8.33 10.78 4.88
CA LYS A 54 -8.83 12.17 4.87
C LYS A 54 -9.66 12.52 6.09
N SER A 55 -10.29 11.52 6.74
CA SER A 55 -10.96 11.73 8.02
C SER A 55 -10.00 12.14 9.15
N ASN A 56 -8.72 11.77 9.06
CA ASN A 56 -7.69 12.07 10.05
C ASN A 56 -7.01 13.44 9.81
N ILE A 57 -6.66 13.75 8.56
CA ILE A 57 -5.75 14.85 8.23
C ILE A 57 -6.30 15.82 7.17
N GLY A 58 -7.54 15.62 6.71
CA GLY A 58 -8.14 16.40 5.62
C GLY A 58 -7.64 16.00 4.24
N HIS A 59 -8.09 16.75 3.24
CA HIS A 59 -7.71 16.54 1.84
C HIS A 59 -6.43 17.31 1.52
N LEU A 60 -5.33 16.59 1.24
CA LEU A 60 -4.02 17.17 0.98
C LEU A 60 -3.76 17.48 -0.51
N ASP A 61 -4.82 17.58 -1.30
CA ASP A 61 -4.75 17.90 -2.74
C ASP A 61 -3.78 16.95 -3.48
N ALA A 62 -2.72 17.47 -4.10
CA ALA A 62 -1.75 16.68 -4.84
C ALA A 62 -1.07 15.56 -4.01
N ALA A 63 -0.96 15.73 -2.69
CA ALA A 63 -0.36 14.73 -1.80
C ALA A 63 -1.36 13.66 -1.31
N SER A 64 -2.67 13.79 -1.57
CA SER A 64 -3.69 12.91 -1.00
C SER A 64 -3.49 11.43 -1.34
N GLY A 65 -3.12 11.14 -2.59
CA GLY A 65 -2.89 9.76 -3.03
C GLY A 65 -1.71 9.10 -2.33
N VAL A 66 -0.60 9.81 -2.21
CA VAL A 66 0.61 9.26 -1.56
C VAL A 66 0.41 9.04 -0.06
N VAL A 67 -0.37 9.89 0.62
CA VAL A 67 -0.67 9.69 2.04
C VAL A 67 -1.62 8.50 2.25
N GLY A 68 -2.61 8.31 1.37
CA GLY A 68 -3.44 7.09 1.37
C GLY A 68 -2.60 5.83 1.15
N LEU A 69 -1.63 5.89 0.24
CA LEU A 69 -0.67 4.80 0.01
C LEU A 69 0.18 4.52 1.27
N ILE A 70 0.70 5.54 1.93
CA ILE A 70 1.46 5.38 3.19
C ILE A 70 0.61 4.69 4.26
N LYS A 71 -0.64 5.14 4.47
CA LYS A 71 -1.56 4.49 5.42
C LYS A 71 -1.77 3.03 5.06
N THR A 72 -2.02 2.72 3.80
CA THR A 72 -2.22 1.35 3.31
C THR A 72 -1.01 0.46 3.56
N ILE A 73 0.21 0.95 3.27
CA ILE A 73 1.45 0.24 3.57
C ILE A 73 1.58 -0.03 5.09
N LEU A 74 1.24 0.94 5.92
CA LEU A 74 1.25 0.77 7.37
C LEU A 74 0.20 -0.26 7.84
N CYS A 75 -0.98 -0.30 7.23
CA CYS A 75 -1.99 -1.34 7.50
C CYS A 75 -1.47 -2.74 7.17
N LEU A 76 -0.84 -2.91 6.00
CA LEU A 76 -0.23 -4.18 5.60
C LEU A 76 0.92 -4.59 6.54
N LYS A 77 1.82 -3.66 6.84
CA LYS A 77 2.98 -3.90 7.70
C LYS A 77 2.58 -4.27 9.14
N ASN A 78 1.56 -3.61 9.68
CA ASN A 78 1.08 -3.86 11.04
C ASN A 78 -0.02 -4.94 11.09
N LYS A 79 -0.44 -5.49 9.93
CA LYS A 79 -1.51 -6.49 9.83
C LYS A 79 -2.79 -6.04 10.54
N ALA A 80 -3.15 -4.78 10.35
CA ALA A 80 -4.27 -4.14 11.04
C ALA A 80 -4.86 -2.99 10.23
N ILE A 81 -6.16 -2.81 10.34
CA ILE A 81 -6.87 -1.69 9.74
C ILE A 81 -7.43 -0.83 10.86
N PRO A 82 -7.00 0.45 10.99
CA PRO A 82 -7.52 1.36 11.99
C PRO A 82 -8.93 1.80 11.66
N PRO A 83 -9.73 2.21 12.66
CA PRO A 83 -11.06 2.74 12.43
C PRO A 83 -11.02 4.05 11.64
N THR A 84 -12.08 4.30 10.87
CA THR A 84 -12.33 5.59 10.24
C THR A 84 -12.75 6.59 11.31
N VAL A 85 -11.91 7.61 11.52
CA VAL A 85 -12.13 8.63 12.55
C VAL A 85 -13.42 9.40 12.27
N HIS A 86 -14.18 9.68 13.33
CA HIS A 86 -15.48 10.39 13.28
C HIS A 86 -16.59 9.66 12.50
N PHE A 87 -16.41 8.40 12.17
CA PHE A 87 -17.45 7.60 11.53
C PHE A 87 -18.57 7.29 12.55
N THR A 88 -19.80 7.60 12.18
CA THR A 88 -21.00 7.31 12.99
C THR A 88 -21.99 6.40 12.28
N ALA A 89 -22.16 6.60 10.98
CA ALA A 89 -23.01 5.79 10.12
C ALA A 89 -22.62 6.00 8.64
N PRO A 90 -22.82 4.99 7.78
CA PRO A 90 -22.59 5.16 6.36
C PRO A 90 -23.61 6.12 5.75
N ASN A 91 -23.18 6.89 4.75
CA ASN A 91 -24.12 7.65 3.91
C ASN A 91 -25.08 6.66 3.22
N PRO A 92 -26.40 6.79 3.37
CA PRO A 92 -27.38 5.89 2.74
C PRO A 92 -27.23 5.76 1.21
N GLU A 93 -26.79 6.81 0.55
CA GLU A 93 -26.58 6.84 -0.92
C GLU A 93 -25.44 5.92 -1.38
N LEU A 94 -24.60 5.41 -0.47
CA LEU A 94 -23.57 4.45 -0.81
C LEU A 94 -24.13 3.04 -1.06
N HIS A 95 -25.34 2.75 -0.62
CA HIS A 95 -26.02 1.46 -0.76
C HIS A 95 -25.12 0.25 -0.40
N LEU A 96 -24.31 0.37 0.64
CA LEU A 96 -23.28 -0.62 1.02
C LEU A 96 -23.84 -2.02 1.26
N GLN A 97 -25.13 -2.13 1.64
CA GLN A 97 -25.82 -3.42 1.86
C GLN A 97 -25.83 -4.32 0.61
N ASN A 98 -25.63 -3.75 -0.58
CA ASN A 98 -25.60 -4.46 -1.86
C ASN A 98 -24.16 -4.60 -2.41
N THR A 99 -23.17 -4.42 -1.56
CA THR A 99 -21.75 -4.43 -1.96
C THR A 99 -20.95 -5.35 -1.04
N PRO A 100 -19.75 -5.77 -1.43
CA PRO A 100 -18.85 -6.50 -0.53
C PRO A 100 -18.15 -5.60 0.49
N PHE A 101 -18.48 -4.30 0.55
CA PHE A 101 -17.73 -3.32 1.33
C PHE A 101 -18.33 -3.09 2.71
N VAL A 102 -17.45 -2.92 3.70
CA VAL A 102 -17.78 -2.48 5.05
C VAL A 102 -16.85 -1.34 5.46
N VAL A 103 -17.37 -0.33 6.14
CA VAL A 103 -16.52 0.75 6.66
C VAL A 103 -15.82 0.26 7.93
N ALA A 104 -14.54 0.56 8.09
CA ALA A 104 -13.83 0.34 9.34
C ALA A 104 -14.38 1.28 10.42
N ASP A 105 -15.29 0.81 11.26
CA ASP A 105 -15.85 1.54 12.41
C ASP A 105 -15.08 1.28 13.72
N SER A 106 -14.31 0.22 13.74
CA SER A 106 -13.50 -0.24 14.87
C SER A 106 -12.16 -0.77 14.36
N TYR A 107 -11.24 -1.02 15.28
CA TYR A 107 -9.96 -1.69 14.95
C TYR A 107 -10.21 -3.10 14.40
N VAL A 108 -9.65 -3.41 13.25
CA VAL A 108 -9.72 -4.72 12.64
C VAL A 108 -8.33 -5.36 12.63
N ALA A 109 -8.14 -6.46 13.36
CA ALA A 109 -6.98 -7.32 13.17
C ALA A 109 -7.11 -7.99 11.79
N TRP A 110 -6.15 -7.74 10.93
CA TRP A 110 -6.23 -8.22 9.54
C TRP A 110 -5.60 -9.61 9.42
N GLU A 111 -6.33 -10.61 9.86
CA GLU A 111 -5.92 -12.01 9.73
C GLU A 111 -6.06 -12.49 8.29
N SER A 112 -5.09 -13.28 7.80
CA SER A 112 -5.13 -13.86 6.46
C SER A 112 -4.13 -15.01 6.33
N ASP A 113 -4.56 -16.09 5.70
CA ASP A 113 -3.72 -17.24 5.33
C ASP A 113 -3.01 -17.04 3.97
N ALA A 114 -3.41 -16.02 3.22
CA ALA A 114 -2.82 -15.60 1.95
C ALA A 114 -2.18 -14.21 2.09
N PRO A 115 -1.31 -13.79 1.15
CA PRO A 115 -0.78 -12.44 1.17
C PRO A 115 -1.90 -11.39 1.22
N ARG A 116 -1.81 -10.45 2.17
CA ARG A 116 -2.78 -9.36 2.30
C ARG A 116 -2.65 -8.42 1.12
N ARG A 117 -3.78 -8.04 0.53
CA ARG A 117 -3.84 -7.13 -0.61
C ARG A 117 -4.78 -5.98 -0.33
N ALA A 118 -4.38 -4.81 -0.79
CA ALA A 118 -5.17 -3.60 -0.68
C ALA A 118 -5.21 -2.82 -1.98
N GLY A 119 -6.30 -2.08 -2.19
CA GLY A 119 -6.41 -1.05 -3.22
C GLY A 119 -6.22 0.34 -2.64
N VAL A 120 -5.69 1.26 -3.44
CA VAL A 120 -5.63 2.69 -3.11
C VAL A 120 -6.16 3.50 -4.28
N SER A 121 -7.20 4.29 -4.04
CA SER A 121 -7.81 5.16 -5.03
C SER A 121 -7.39 6.61 -4.83
N SER A 122 -7.06 7.30 -5.92
CA SER A 122 -6.81 8.73 -5.93
C SER A 122 -7.33 9.35 -7.22
N PHE A 123 -8.28 10.28 -7.08
CA PHE A 123 -8.97 10.88 -8.21
C PHE A 123 -8.73 12.39 -8.24
N GLY A 124 -8.20 12.88 -9.35
CA GLY A 124 -7.94 14.30 -9.57
C GLY A 124 -9.14 15.01 -10.21
N VAL A 125 -9.31 16.28 -9.84
CA VAL A 125 -10.25 17.17 -10.53
C VAL A 125 -9.82 17.31 -11.99
N GLY A 126 -10.71 16.94 -12.92
CA GLY A 126 -10.41 16.93 -14.34
C GLY A 126 -10.14 15.55 -14.95
N GLY A 127 -10.28 14.47 -14.16
CA GLY A 127 -10.32 13.09 -14.67
C GLY A 127 -8.97 12.36 -14.66
N THR A 128 -7.93 12.90 -14.05
CA THR A 128 -6.70 12.16 -13.78
C THR A 128 -6.93 11.23 -12.60
N ASN A 129 -7.21 9.97 -12.87
CA ASN A 129 -7.52 8.97 -11.86
C ASN A 129 -6.42 7.93 -11.77
N ALA A 130 -6.09 7.53 -10.56
CA ALA A 130 -5.16 6.44 -10.27
C ALA A 130 -5.79 5.46 -9.28
N HIS A 131 -5.54 4.17 -9.53
CA HIS A 131 -5.81 3.11 -8.57
C HIS A 131 -4.63 2.14 -8.60
N VAL A 132 -4.06 1.85 -7.43
CA VAL A 132 -2.94 0.93 -7.30
C VAL A 132 -3.34 -0.25 -6.41
N VAL A 133 -2.79 -1.42 -6.72
CA VAL A 133 -2.89 -2.62 -5.87
C VAL A 133 -1.56 -2.76 -5.14
N VAL A 134 -1.64 -2.97 -3.84
CA VAL A 134 -0.49 -3.16 -2.93
C VAL A 134 -0.64 -4.52 -2.27
N GLU A 135 0.41 -5.31 -2.28
CA GLU A 135 0.46 -6.62 -1.64
C GLU A 135 1.45 -6.61 -0.46
N GLU A 136 1.17 -7.39 0.56
CA GLU A 136 2.08 -7.67 1.66
C GLU A 136 3.42 -8.18 1.14
N ALA A 137 4.51 -7.68 1.70
CA ALA A 137 5.84 -8.16 1.33
C ALA A 137 5.97 -9.67 1.62
N PRO A 138 6.62 -10.43 0.73
CA PRO A 138 6.92 -11.83 1.01
C PRO A 138 7.68 -11.97 2.33
N ALA A 139 7.38 -13.04 3.07
CA ALA A 139 8.14 -13.35 4.26
C ALA A 139 9.62 -13.53 3.88
N THR A 140 10.48 -12.71 4.47
CA THR A 140 11.93 -12.89 4.30
C THR A 140 12.35 -14.11 5.11
N SER A 141 12.72 -15.19 4.43
CA SER A 141 13.49 -16.24 5.07
C SER A 141 14.91 -15.70 5.26
N PRO A 142 15.45 -15.71 6.50
CA PRO A 142 16.88 -15.44 6.66
C PRO A 142 17.63 -16.41 5.73
N THR A 143 18.37 -15.88 4.79
CA THR A 143 19.29 -16.71 3.99
C THR A 143 20.30 -17.25 5.01
N GLY A 144 20.15 -18.50 5.45
CA GLY A 144 21.02 -19.14 6.44
C GLY A 144 22.45 -19.34 5.97
N HIS A 145 22.90 -18.53 5.05
CA HIS A 145 24.25 -18.53 4.50
C HIS A 145 24.76 -17.10 4.49
N THR A 146 25.39 -16.70 5.57
CA THR A 146 26.23 -15.48 5.57
C THR A 146 27.51 -15.86 4.82
N PRO A 147 27.72 -15.35 3.60
CA PRO A 147 28.98 -15.62 2.89
C PRO A 147 30.13 -15.08 3.72
N SER A 148 30.97 -15.96 4.23
CA SER A 148 32.19 -15.55 4.93
C SER A 148 33.20 -15.07 3.89
N GLY A 149 33.63 -13.81 3.95
CA GLY A 149 34.66 -13.26 3.09
C GLY A 149 34.38 -11.82 2.65
N PRO A 150 35.33 -11.22 1.91
CA PRO A 150 35.18 -9.87 1.41
C PRO A 150 34.00 -9.76 0.44
N GLN A 151 33.18 -8.72 0.60
CA GLN A 151 32.06 -8.41 -0.30
C GLN A 151 32.41 -7.23 -1.20
N VAL A 152 31.98 -7.29 -2.47
CA VAL A 152 32.18 -6.20 -3.43
C VAL A 152 30.94 -5.31 -3.44
N LEU A 153 31.08 -4.07 -3.01
CA LEU A 153 30.03 -3.06 -3.00
C LEU A 153 30.14 -2.21 -4.27
N LEU A 154 29.16 -2.33 -5.16
CA LEU A 154 29.14 -1.58 -6.43
C LEU A 154 28.42 -0.24 -6.22
N LEU A 155 29.11 0.86 -6.46
CA LEU A 155 28.56 2.20 -6.41
C LEU A 155 28.63 2.87 -7.78
N SER A 156 27.56 3.60 -8.11
CA SER A 156 27.53 4.50 -9.26
C SER A 156 26.83 5.80 -8.90
N ALA A 157 27.20 6.85 -9.60
CA ALA A 157 26.57 8.16 -9.49
C ALA A 157 26.37 8.75 -10.90
N ARG A 158 25.46 9.73 -11.00
CA ARG A 158 25.17 10.40 -12.27
C ARG A 158 26.35 11.19 -12.80
N THR A 159 27.17 11.74 -11.91
CA THR A 159 28.39 12.50 -12.22
C THR A 159 29.55 12.00 -11.36
N ALA A 160 30.77 12.21 -11.82
CA ALA A 160 31.97 11.87 -11.05
C ALA A 160 32.02 12.60 -9.71
N ASP A 161 31.56 13.86 -9.68
CA ASP A 161 31.55 14.70 -8.48
C ASP A 161 30.54 14.23 -7.41
N SER A 162 29.48 13.50 -7.82
CA SER A 162 28.48 12.95 -6.90
C SER A 162 28.88 11.59 -6.31
N LEU A 163 29.93 10.94 -6.82
CA LEU A 163 30.34 9.62 -6.35
C LEU A 163 30.92 9.64 -4.93
N PRO A 164 31.73 10.65 -4.51
CA PRO A 164 32.19 10.78 -3.14
C PRO A 164 31.03 10.89 -2.14
N ASP A 165 29.99 11.65 -2.46
CA ASP A 165 28.83 11.83 -1.59
C ASP A 165 28.03 10.52 -1.45
N ALA A 166 27.83 9.80 -2.54
CA ALA A 166 27.18 8.49 -2.52
C ALA A 166 27.97 7.48 -1.67
N LYS A 167 29.30 7.51 -1.77
CA LYS A 167 30.18 6.67 -0.96
C LYS A 167 30.09 7.03 0.53
N ALA A 168 30.11 8.31 0.86
CA ALA A 168 29.99 8.79 2.24
C ALA A 168 28.63 8.42 2.85
N ALA A 169 27.54 8.57 2.10
CA ALA A 169 26.20 8.19 2.53
C ALA A 169 26.08 6.69 2.80
N LEU A 170 26.64 5.84 1.92
CA LEU A 170 26.65 4.40 2.16
C LEU A 170 27.47 4.02 3.39
N ALA A 171 28.65 4.60 3.57
CA ALA A 171 29.49 4.36 4.73
C ALA A 171 28.75 4.74 6.04
N ALA A 172 28.13 5.92 6.07
CA ALA A 172 27.35 6.35 7.25
C ALA A 172 26.15 5.44 7.54
N ALA A 173 25.47 4.94 6.51
CA ALA A 173 24.37 3.99 6.69
C ALA A 173 24.84 2.66 7.27
N LEU A 174 25.98 2.14 6.84
CA LEU A 174 26.57 0.90 7.36
C LEU A 174 27.10 1.04 8.77
N ASP A 175 27.54 2.24 9.16
CA ASP A 175 28.02 2.52 10.52
C ASP A 175 26.86 2.66 11.53
N THR A 176 25.67 3.03 11.07
CA THR A 176 24.49 3.26 11.93
C THR A 176 23.63 2.02 12.11
N ASP A 177 23.57 1.13 11.13
CA ASP A 177 22.74 -0.06 11.16
C ASP A 177 23.60 -1.31 11.36
N VAL A 178 23.73 -1.72 12.62
CA VAL A 178 24.59 -2.85 13.05
C VAL A 178 24.05 -4.24 12.66
N ASP A 179 22.79 -4.32 12.23
CA ASP A 179 22.13 -5.58 11.88
C ASP A 179 22.15 -5.86 10.36
N VAL A 180 22.76 -4.97 9.58
CA VAL A 180 22.84 -5.14 8.11
C VAL A 180 23.97 -6.07 7.71
N GLU A 181 23.61 -7.16 7.03
CA GLU A 181 24.56 -8.09 6.45
C GLU A 181 25.21 -7.52 5.17
N LEU A 182 26.54 -7.45 5.13
CA LEU A 182 27.27 -6.90 3.96
C LEU A 182 26.99 -7.66 2.66
N ALA A 183 26.66 -8.94 2.74
CA ALA A 183 26.27 -9.74 1.58
C ALA A 183 24.95 -9.25 0.96
N ASP A 184 23.98 -8.89 1.78
CA ASP A 184 22.68 -8.35 1.34
C ASP A 184 22.84 -6.95 0.73
N VAL A 185 23.73 -6.15 1.30
CA VAL A 185 24.10 -4.84 0.72
C VAL A 185 24.75 -5.02 -0.64
N ALA A 186 25.73 -5.92 -0.77
CA ALA A 186 26.41 -6.22 -2.02
C ALA A 186 25.42 -6.71 -3.09
N PHE A 187 24.52 -7.63 -2.73
CA PHE A 187 23.47 -8.13 -3.60
C PHE A 187 22.52 -7.00 -4.06
N THR A 188 22.08 -6.18 -3.12
CA THR A 188 21.16 -5.07 -3.41
C THR A 188 21.80 -4.07 -4.36
N LEU A 189 23.03 -3.65 -4.09
CA LEU A 189 23.77 -2.71 -4.94
C LEU A 189 24.08 -3.29 -6.35
N ALA A 190 24.23 -4.60 -6.47
CA ALA A 190 24.48 -5.25 -7.75
C ALA A 190 23.21 -5.43 -8.60
N ASN A 191 22.05 -5.69 -7.97
CA ASN A 191 20.85 -6.17 -8.67
C ASN A 191 19.64 -5.23 -8.59
N ARG A 192 19.62 -4.25 -7.69
CA ARG A 192 18.45 -3.42 -7.38
C ARG A 192 18.71 -1.93 -7.60
N ARG A 193 19.27 -1.58 -8.75
CA ARG A 193 19.53 -0.17 -9.13
C ARG A 193 18.38 0.43 -9.89
#